data_71ea6a3eab76ca0ad76e1ba2b272f355
#
_entry.id   71ea6a3eab76ca0ad76e1ba2b272f355
#
_cell.length_a   1.000
_cell.length_b   1.000
_cell.length_c   1.000
_cell.angle_alpha   90.00
_cell.angle_beta   90.00
_cell.angle_gamma   90.00
#
_symmetry.space_group_name_H-M   'P 1'
#
loop_
_entity.id
_entity.type
_entity.pdbx_description
1 polymer ?
#
loop_
_entity_poly.entity_id
_entity_poly.type
_entity_poly.pdbx_seq_one_letter_code
_entity_poly.pdbx_strand_id
1 'polypeptide(L)'
;MGQDRPEHPLNAASLDTLAATWLASLANARRLSPHTVRAYAATMERFGDFLSGHLGGTVTPAAMAALAPADFRAFLSQRRGDGLANVSVAREVSALKTFLEWARRHHGVACDGIAGLKSPKVPRRVPRPVSPADASGLIAAVGDDARHPWTAARDTAVLLLLYGAGLRIAEALSLTGAVLPLGDTITVTGKRNKTRQVPLLPVVAEAIMAYVALTPWPPDRAAPLFRGMRGGALDPGIVRSAIRAARPALGLPETATPHALRHSFATHLLARGADLRSIQELLGHASLSSTQIYTAIDAAQLLDVHRNAHPRA
;
A
#
# COMPACT_ATOMS: atom_id res chain seq x y z
N MET A 1 -20.58 -46.03 36.26
CA MET A 1 -19.44 -45.99 35.32
C MET A 1 -19.62 -44.79 34.41
N GLY A 2 -19.12 -43.64 34.87
CA GLY A 2 -19.10 -42.40 34.06
C GLY A 2 -17.98 -42.48 33.04
N GLN A 3 -18.32 -42.39 31.77
CA GLN A 3 -17.33 -42.28 30.71
C GLN A 3 -16.76 -40.86 30.75
N ASP A 4 -15.55 -40.78 31.23
CA ASP A 4 -14.68 -39.60 31.10
C ASP A 4 -14.41 -39.40 29.60
N ARG A 5 -15.13 -38.46 28.97
CA ARG A 5 -14.77 -38.00 27.62
C ARG A 5 -13.48 -37.21 27.77
N PRO A 6 -12.42 -37.54 27.01
CA PRO A 6 -11.21 -36.71 27.04
C PRO A 6 -11.57 -35.28 26.66
N GLU A 7 -11.31 -34.36 27.56
CA GLU A 7 -11.38 -32.93 27.28
C GLU A 7 -10.49 -32.65 26.08
N HIS A 8 -11.10 -32.22 25.01
CA HIS A 8 -10.38 -31.80 23.80
C HIS A 8 -9.42 -30.67 24.20
N PRO A 9 -8.13 -30.68 23.77
CA PRO A 9 -7.13 -29.68 24.17
C PRO A 9 -7.47 -28.23 23.72
N LEU A 10 -8.63 -28.04 23.13
CA LEU A 10 -9.15 -26.74 22.66
C LEU A 10 -9.72 -25.83 23.76
N ASN A 11 -9.94 -26.36 24.99
CA ASN A 11 -10.48 -25.54 26.09
C ASN A 11 -9.45 -24.61 26.75
N ALA A 12 -8.16 -24.74 26.42
CA ALA A 12 -7.08 -23.94 26.98
C ALA A 12 -6.55 -22.83 26.06
N ALA A 13 -7.00 -22.74 24.80
CA ALA A 13 -6.51 -21.75 23.87
C ALA A 13 -7.24 -20.40 24.09
N SER A 14 -6.49 -19.34 24.43
CA SER A 14 -7.04 -17.98 24.49
C SER A 14 -7.26 -17.39 23.10
N LEU A 15 -8.05 -16.30 23.03
CA LEU A 15 -8.17 -15.48 21.80
C LEU A 15 -6.79 -15.14 21.22
N ASP A 16 -5.83 -14.76 22.06
CA ASP A 16 -4.49 -14.37 21.62
C ASP A 16 -3.75 -15.52 20.95
N THR A 17 -3.85 -16.71 21.51
CA THR A 17 -3.25 -17.92 20.94
C THR A 17 -3.85 -18.25 19.58
N LEU A 18 -5.17 -18.17 19.46
CA LEU A 18 -5.89 -18.40 18.20
C LEU A 18 -5.57 -17.32 17.17
N ALA A 19 -5.51 -16.05 17.59
CA ALA A 19 -5.15 -14.93 16.71
C ALA A 19 -3.73 -15.07 16.19
N ALA A 20 -2.76 -15.43 17.04
CA ALA A 20 -1.38 -15.66 16.63
C ALA A 20 -1.26 -16.79 15.58
N THR A 21 -1.94 -17.91 15.81
CA THR A 21 -1.97 -19.05 14.89
C THR A 21 -2.62 -18.66 13.55
N TRP A 22 -3.72 -17.92 13.59
CA TRP A 22 -4.38 -17.42 12.39
C TRP A 22 -3.48 -16.47 11.59
N LEU A 23 -2.83 -15.51 12.25
CA LEU A 23 -1.92 -14.56 11.60
C LEU A 23 -0.74 -15.27 10.94
N ALA A 24 -0.17 -16.29 11.59
CA ALA A 24 0.86 -17.12 10.99
C ALA A 24 0.34 -17.86 9.74
N SER A 25 -0.89 -18.39 9.78
CA SER A 25 -1.53 -19.03 8.62
C SER A 25 -1.74 -18.07 7.46
N LEU A 26 -2.08 -16.80 7.73
CA LEU A 26 -2.24 -15.76 6.70
C LEU A 26 -0.92 -15.40 6.03
N ALA A 27 0.16 -15.34 6.79
CA ALA A 27 1.48 -15.06 6.27
C ALA A 27 1.99 -16.20 5.37
N ASN A 28 1.82 -17.44 5.79
CA ASN A 28 2.39 -18.62 5.15
C ASN A 28 1.49 -19.18 4.03
N ALA A 29 0.23 -19.53 4.34
CA ALA A 29 -0.65 -20.24 3.42
C ALA A 29 -1.34 -19.33 2.41
N ARG A 30 -1.80 -18.13 2.81
CA ARG A 30 -2.50 -17.18 1.94
C ARG A 30 -1.61 -16.15 1.29
N ARG A 31 -0.32 -16.11 1.61
CA ARG A 31 0.66 -15.15 1.07
C ARG A 31 0.14 -13.71 1.07
N LEU A 32 -0.52 -13.32 2.15
CA LEU A 32 -0.97 -11.94 2.30
C LEU A 32 0.23 -11.01 2.49
N SER A 33 0.06 -9.74 2.12
CA SER A 33 1.13 -8.77 2.29
C SER A 33 1.46 -8.58 3.78
N PRO A 34 2.73 -8.35 4.15
CA PRO A 34 3.11 -8.05 5.53
C PRO A 34 2.33 -6.87 6.13
N HIS A 35 1.92 -5.90 5.30
CA HIS A 35 1.08 -4.78 5.72
C HIS A 35 -0.33 -5.22 6.11
N THR A 36 -0.92 -6.19 5.38
CA THR A 36 -2.24 -6.72 5.71
C THR A 36 -2.18 -7.51 7.01
N VAL A 37 -1.15 -8.35 7.17
CA VAL A 37 -0.95 -9.14 8.39
C VAL A 37 -0.77 -8.24 9.60
N ARG A 38 0.08 -7.20 9.52
CA ARG A 38 0.25 -6.21 10.59
C ARG A 38 -1.05 -5.47 10.93
N ALA A 39 -1.82 -5.07 9.91
CA ALA A 39 -3.09 -4.39 10.14
C ALA A 39 -4.12 -5.29 10.84
N TYR A 40 -4.13 -6.59 10.50
CA TYR A 40 -4.99 -7.58 11.12
C TYR A 40 -4.52 -7.91 12.54
N ALA A 41 -3.20 -8.04 12.77
CA ALA A 41 -2.63 -8.21 14.10
C ALA A 41 -3.06 -7.09 15.05
N ALA A 42 -2.85 -5.84 14.64
CA ALA A 42 -3.28 -4.69 15.44
C ALA A 42 -4.80 -4.60 15.66
N THR A 43 -5.62 -5.17 14.76
CA THR A 43 -7.07 -5.29 14.98
C THR A 43 -7.38 -6.34 16.02
N MET A 44 -6.71 -7.49 15.99
CA MET A 44 -6.93 -8.59 16.96
C MET A 44 -6.49 -8.19 18.35
N GLU A 45 -5.34 -7.52 18.50
CA GLU A 45 -4.85 -6.96 19.75
C GLU A 45 -5.92 -6.05 20.40
N ARG A 46 -6.37 -5.02 19.66
CA ARG A 46 -7.41 -4.11 20.16
C ARG A 46 -8.75 -4.78 20.48
N PHE A 47 -9.11 -5.79 19.71
CA PHE A 47 -10.32 -6.56 19.94
C PHE A 47 -10.20 -7.44 21.19
N GLY A 48 -9.02 -8.04 21.40
CA GLY A 48 -8.71 -8.80 22.61
C GLY A 48 -8.76 -7.93 23.88
N ASP A 49 -8.11 -6.75 23.83
CA ASP A 49 -8.12 -5.77 24.93
C ASP A 49 -9.56 -5.32 25.25
N PHE A 50 -10.34 -4.99 24.22
CA PHE A 50 -11.74 -4.62 24.40
C PHE A 50 -12.54 -5.74 25.05
N LEU A 51 -12.44 -6.99 24.55
CA LEU A 51 -13.20 -8.11 25.09
C LEU A 51 -12.78 -8.47 26.51
N SER A 52 -11.49 -8.40 26.81
CA SER A 52 -10.98 -8.67 28.16
C SER A 52 -11.57 -7.70 29.18
N GLY A 53 -11.67 -6.41 28.85
CA GLY A 53 -12.34 -5.41 29.67
C GLY A 53 -13.87 -5.56 29.70
N HIS A 54 -14.48 -5.91 28.56
CA HIS A 54 -15.93 -6.01 28.40
C HIS A 54 -16.52 -7.25 29.09
N LEU A 55 -15.80 -8.37 29.08
CA LEU A 55 -16.22 -9.66 29.66
C LEU A 55 -15.62 -9.90 31.04
N GLY A 56 -14.68 -9.06 31.49
CA GLY A 56 -14.07 -9.15 32.83
C GLY A 56 -13.03 -10.26 32.99
N GLY A 57 -12.31 -10.63 31.92
CA GLY A 57 -11.26 -11.66 32.03
C GLY A 57 -10.74 -12.19 30.71
N THR A 58 -10.01 -13.30 30.76
CA THR A 58 -9.43 -13.96 29.58
C THR A 58 -10.51 -14.43 28.61
N VAL A 59 -10.37 -14.09 27.35
CA VAL A 59 -11.33 -14.47 26.30
C VAL A 59 -11.08 -15.90 25.84
N THR A 60 -11.91 -16.81 26.30
CA THR A 60 -11.85 -18.23 25.91
C THR A 60 -12.62 -18.51 24.62
N PRO A 61 -12.41 -19.67 23.95
CA PRO A 61 -13.21 -20.08 22.80
C PRO A 61 -14.71 -20.14 23.07
N ALA A 62 -15.10 -20.55 24.25
CA ALA A 62 -16.51 -20.57 24.67
C ALA A 62 -17.07 -19.13 24.79
N ALA A 63 -16.32 -18.22 25.38
CA ALA A 63 -16.68 -16.80 25.43
C ALA A 63 -16.78 -16.17 24.01
N MET A 64 -15.86 -16.52 23.10
CA MET A 64 -15.94 -16.06 21.71
C MET A 64 -17.18 -16.60 20.98
N ALA A 65 -17.55 -17.87 21.20
CA ALA A 65 -18.75 -18.45 20.61
C ALA A 65 -20.04 -17.79 21.12
N ALA A 66 -20.04 -17.32 22.38
CA ALA A 66 -21.17 -16.67 23.02
C ALA A 66 -21.33 -15.17 22.64
N LEU A 67 -20.37 -14.56 21.91
CA LEU A 67 -20.46 -13.15 21.56
C LEU A 67 -21.73 -12.84 20.75
N ALA A 68 -22.48 -11.87 21.22
CA ALA A 68 -23.68 -11.38 20.57
C ALA A 68 -23.36 -10.27 19.53
N PRO A 69 -24.26 -9.97 18.62
CA PRO A 69 -24.10 -8.82 17.71
C PRO A 69 -23.90 -7.48 18.43
N ALA A 70 -24.36 -7.37 19.68
CA ALA A 70 -24.20 -6.19 20.52
C ALA A 70 -22.72 -5.93 20.87
N ASP A 71 -21.95 -7.01 21.18
CA ASP A 71 -20.55 -6.89 21.59
C ASP A 71 -19.70 -6.36 20.43
N PHE A 72 -19.91 -6.85 19.22
CA PHE A 72 -19.26 -6.31 18.01
C PHE A 72 -19.62 -4.86 17.74
N ARG A 73 -20.90 -4.48 17.96
CA ARG A 73 -21.33 -3.08 17.80
C ARG A 73 -20.69 -2.18 18.86
N ALA A 74 -20.57 -2.64 20.10
CA ALA A 74 -19.90 -1.92 21.18
C ALA A 74 -18.41 -1.67 20.83
N PHE A 75 -17.68 -2.69 20.41
CA PHE A 75 -16.32 -2.55 19.92
C PHE A 75 -16.20 -1.51 18.80
N LEU A 76 -17.02 -1.63 17.75
CA LEU A 76 -16.97 -0.68 16.64
C LEU A 76 -17.41 0.74 17.01
N SER A 77 -18.28 0.89 18.01
CA SER A 77 -18.68 2.18 18.56
C SER A 77 -17.51 2.84 19.29
N GLN A 78 -16.80 2.09 20.12
CA GLN A 78 -15.58 2.57 20.77
C GLN A 78 -14.55 3.01 19.72
N ARG A 79 -14.30 2.18 18.68
CA ARG A 79 -13.35 2.53 17.62
C ARG A 79 -13.71 3.82 16.88
N ARG A 80 -15.02 4.10 16.69
CA ARG A 80 -15.47 5.37 16.13
C ARG A 80 -15.28 6.52 17.10
N GLY A 81 -15.51 6.30 18.40
CA GLY A 81 -15.22 7.26 19.47
C GLY A 81 -13.74 7.65 19.50
N ASP A 82 -12.84 6.71 19.20
CA ASP A 82 -11.40 6.94 19.04
C ASP A 82 -11.05 7.67 17.72
N GLY A 83 -12.03 8.15 16.95
CA GLY A 83 -11.81 8.88 15.70
C GLY A 83 -11.51 8.01 14.49
N LEU A 84 -11.76 6.70 14.52
CA LEU A 84 -11.45 5.82 13.38
C LEU A 84 -12.37 6.07 12.19
N ALA A 85 -11.79 6.37 11.03
CA ALA A 85 -12.53 6.59 9.79
C ALA A 85 -13.25 5.31 9.31
N ASN A 86 -14.41 5.46 8.64
CA ASN A 86 -15.23 4.35 8.14
C ASN A 86 -14.46 3.30 7.30
N VAL A 87 -13.49 3.74 6.50
CA VAL A 87 -12.62 2.82 5.73
C VAL A 87 -11.83 1.89 6.65
N SER A 88 -11.30 2.43 7.74
CA SER A 88 -10.54 1.66 8.73
C SER A 88 -11.46 0.74 9.54
N VAL A 89 -12.65 1.21 9.92
CA VAL A 89 -13.68 0.37 10.57
C VAL A 89 -14.08 -0.80 9.65
N ALA A 90 -14.28 -0.56 8.36
CA ALA A 90 -14.62 -1.63 7.41
C ALA A 90 -13.50 -2.68 7.31
N ARG A 91 -12.24 -2.26 7.41
CA ARG A 91 -11.07 -3.18 7.44
C ARG A 91 -11.03 -4.00 8.72
N GLU A 92 -11.33 -3.40 9.89
CA GLU A 92 -11.43 -4.13 11.16
C GLU A 92 -12.56 -5.17 11.11
N VAL A 93 -13.74 -4.82 10.61
CA VAL A 93 -14.84 -5.77 10.38
C VAL A 93 -14.41 -6.93 9.48
N SER A 94 -13.65 -6.65 8.41
CA SER A 94 -13.12 -7.69 7.52
C SER A 94 -12.14 -8.63 8.24
N ALA A 95 -11.26 -8.08 9.09
CA ALA A 95 -10.33 -8.86 9.89
C ALA A 95 -11.08 -9.81 10.85
N LEU A 96 -12.05 -9.27 11.61
CA LEU A 96 -12.85 -10.05 12.55
C LEU A 96 -13.64 -11.17 11.85
N LYS A 97 -14.31 -10.87 10.74
CA LYS A 97 -15.03 -11.89 9.94
C LYS A 97 -14.10 -13.00 9.45
N THR A 98 -12.93 -12.62 8.94
CA THR A 98 -11.97 -13.60 8.41
C THR A 98 -11.36 -14.45 9.52
N PHE A 99 -11.11 -13.87 10.68
CA PHE A 99 -10.61 -14.57 11.86
C PHE A 99 -11.64 -15.57 12.41
N LEU A 100 -12.87 -15.11 12.66
CA LEU A 100 -13.92 -15.98 13.21
C LEU A 100 -14.33 -17.10 12.25
N GLU A 101 -14.33 -16.85 10.96
CA GLU A 101 -14.54 -17.89 9.96
C GLU A 101 -13.40 -18.92 9.95
N TRP A 102 -12.14 -18.48 10.15
CA TRP A 102 -11.00 -19.37 10.32
C TRP A 102 -11.12 -20.18 11.63
N ALA A 103 -11.47 -19.54 12.75
CA ALA A 103 -11.66 -20.17 14.04
C ALA A 103 -12.77 -21.22 14.00
N ARG A 104 -13.88 -20.93 13.30
CA ARG A 104 -14.96 -21.90 13.06
C ARG A 104 -14.46 -23.13 12.30
N ARG A 105 -13.69 -22.95 11.23
CA ARG A 105 -13.21 -24.06 10.38
C ARG A 105 -12.16 -24.93 11.03
N HIS A 106 -11.25 -24.31 11.77
CA HIS A 106 -10.06 -25.00 12.29
C HIS A 106 -10.15 -25.39 13.76
N HIS A 107 -11.02 -24.71 14.52
CA HIS A 107 -11.13 -24.89 15.98
C HIS A 107 -12.57 -25.08 16.46
N GLY A 108 -13.55 -25.16 15.56
CA GLY A 108 -14.95 -25.40 15.92
C GLY A 108 -15.62 -24.23 16.67
N VAL A 109 -15.00 -23.05 16.73
CA VAL A 109 -15.53 -21.87 17.43
C VAL A 109 -16.57 -21.20 16.54
N ALA A 110 -17.83 -21.56 16.69
CA ALA A 110 -18.96 -20.98 15.96
C ALA A 110 -19.47 -19.73 16.69
N CYS A 111 -19.27 -18.57 16.10
CA CYS A 111 -19.74 -17.29 16.63
C CYS A 111 -20.79 -16.69 15.68
N ASP A 112 -22.07 -16.91 15.96
CA ASP A 112 -23.18 -16.46 15.12
C ASP A 112 -23.39 -14.93 15.21
N GLY A 113 -22.92 -14.29 16.27
CA GLY A 113 -23.03 -12.85 16.48
C GLY A 113 -22.36 -12.00 15.41
N ILE A 114 -21.37 -12.54 14.69
CA ILE A 114 -20.69 -11.82 13.61
C ILE A 114 -21.49 -11.79 12.29
N ALA A 115 -22.42 -12.73 12.08
CA ALA A 115 -23.15 -12.89 10.81
C ALA A 115 -23.93 -11.64 10.41
N GLY A 116 -24.58 -10.98 11.37
CA GLY A 116 -25.35 -9.76 11.13
C GLY A 116 -24.53 -8.47 11.07
N LEU A 117 -23.21 -8.52 11.29
CA LEU A 117 -22.38 -7.32 11.34
C LEU A 117 -22.16 -6.75 9.95
N LYS A 118 -22.78 -5.60 9.66
CA LYS A 118 -22.62 -4.88 8.40
C LYS A 118 -21.36 -4.00 8.44
N SER A 119 -20.54 -4.08 7.41
CA SER A 119 -19.46 -3.10 7.21
C SER A 119 -20.06 -1.71 6.95
N PRO A 120 -19.45 -0.64 7.48
CA PRO A 120 -19.88 0.71 7.15
C PRO A 120 -19.84 0.92 5.63
N LYS A 121 -20.83 1.63 5.12
CA LYS A 121 -20.79 2.08 3.72
C LYS A 121 -19.62 3.06 3.58
N VAL A 122 -18.63 2.70 2.80
CA VAL A 122 -17.55 3.59 2.42
C VAL A 122 -17.93 4.22 1.08
N PRO A 123 -18.17 5.53 1.02
CA PRO A 123 -18.41 6.18 -0.26
C PRO A 123 -17.24 5.89 -1.20
N ARG A 124 -17.50 5.29 -2.35
CA ARG A 124 -16.50 5.21 -3.42
C ARG A 124 -16.26 6.63 -3.92
N ARG A 125 -15.29 7.32 -3.32
CA ARG A 125 -14.76 8.53 -3.94
C ARG A 125 -14.06 8.07 -5.22
N VAL A 126 -14.62 8.41 -6.37
CA VAL A 126 -13.92 8.25 -7.65
C VAL A 126 -12.71 9.18 -7.55
N PRO A 127 -11.47 8.64 -7.54
CA PRO A 127 -10.30 9.48 -7.49
C PRO A 127 -10.35 10.40 -8.72
N ARG A 128 -10.36 11.71 -8.52
CA ARG A 128 -10.14 12.63 -9.63
C ARG A 128 -8.69 12.48 -10.04
N PRO A 129 -8.41 12.22 -11.32
CA PRO A 129 -7.03 12.23 -11.80
C PRO A 129 -6.41 13.58 -11.50
N VAL A 130 -5.17 13.58 -11.09
CA VAL A 130 -4.36 14.80 -11.01
C VAL A 130 -4.10 15.24 -12.46
N SER A 131 -4.34 16.50 -12.81
CA SER A 131 -4.07 16.98 -14.17
C SER A 131 -2.58 16.87 -14.51
N PRO A 132 -2.18 16.87 -15.80
CA PRO A 132 -0.76 16.89 -16.15
C PRO A 132 -0.01 18.08 -15.54
N ALA A 133 -0.61 19.28 -15.55
CA ALA A 133 -0.04 20.48 -14.95
C ALA A 133 0.13 20.34 -13.43
N ASP A 134 -0.88 19.81 -12.74
CA ASP A 134 -0.82 19.57 -11.30
C ASP A 134 0.22 18.50 -10.94
N ALA A 135 0.34 17.45 -11.75
CA ALA A 135 1.35 16.42 -11.55
C ALA A 135 2.76 17.01 -11.69
N SER A 136 2.97 17.85 -12.69
CA SER A 136 4.21 18.59 -12.93
C SER A 136 4.53 19.51 -11.76
N GLY A 137 3.57 20.34 -11.36
CA GLY A 137 3.71 21.26 -10.24
C GLY A 137 4.03 20.51 -8.93
N LEU A 138 3.40 19.36 -8.69
CA LEU A 138 3.65 18.56 -7.52
C LEU A 138 5.06 17.96 -7.48
N ILE A 139 5.57 17.51 -8.63
CA ILE A 139 6.93 16.96 -8.75
C ILE A 139 7.95 18.07 -8.49
N ALA A 140 7.76 19.24 -9.08
CA ALA A 140 8.62 20.41 -8.87
C ALA A 140 8.61 20.86 -7.39
N ALA A 141 7.42 21.06 -6.80
CA ALA A 141 7.30 21.53 -5.43
C ALA A 141 7.93 20.56 -4.40
N VAL A 142 7.82 19.25 -4.62
CA VAL A 142 8.48 18.25 -3.75
C VAL A 142 10.00 18.31 -3.88
N GLY A 143 10.51 18.61 -5.07
CA GLY A 143 11.95 18.84 -5.29
C GLY A 143 12.45 20.09 -4.55
N ASP A 144 11.73 21.20 -4.66
CA ASP A 144 12.10 22.49 -4.10
C ASP A 144 12.08 22.51 -2.55
N ASP A 145 11.17 21.78 -1.92
CA ASP A 145 11.04 21.70 -0.45
C ASP A 145 12.09 20.79 0.21
N ALA A 146 12.94 20.15 -0.57
CA ALA A 146 13.91 19.19 -0.05
C ALA A 146 15.16 19.88 0.54
N ARG A 147 15.55 19.44 1.75
CA ARG A 147 16.70 20.03 2.49
C ARG A 147 18.07 19.80 1.82
N HIS A 148 18.19 18.76 1.02
CA HIS A 148 19.44 18.36 0.37
C HIS A 148 19.22 18.11 -1.13
N PRO A 149 20.13 18.54 -2.02
CA PRO A 149 19.98 18.34 -3.46
C PRO A 149 19.74 16.88 -3.85
N TRP A 150 20.40 15.93 -3.17
CA TRP A 150 20.19 14.51 -3.46
C TRP A 150 18.82 14.00 -3.02
N THR A 151 18.21 14.56 -1.97
CA THR A 151 16.84 14.19 -1.57
C THR A 151 15.81 14.78 -2.52
N ALA A 152 16.04 15.98 -3.05
CA ALA A 152 15.26 16.57 -4.13
C ALA A 152 15.26 15.66 -5.36
N ALA A 153 16.43 15.31 -5.86
CA ALA A 153 16.58 14.42 -7.01
C ALA A 153 15.95 13.04 -6.77
N ARG A 154 16.10 12.48 -5.54
CA ARG A 154 15.47 11.22 -5.14
C ARG A 154 13.95 11.28 -5.25
N ASP A 155 13.36 12.28 -4.64
CA ASP A 155 11.90 12.38 -4.54
C ASP A 155 11.28 12.70 -5.90
N THR A 156 11.95 13.54 -6.71
CA THR A 156 11.60 13.77 -8.13
C THR A 156 11.64 12.46 -8.92
N ALA A 157 12.72 11.68 -8.83
CA ALA A 157 12.83 10.40 -9.54
C ALA A 157 11.73 9.41 -9.12
N VAL A 158 11.43 9.32 -7.82
CA VAL A 158 10.34 8.47 -7.33
C VAL A 158 8.99 8.92 -7.88
N LEU A 159 8.67 10.22 -7.85
CA LEU A 159 7.39 10.72 -8.37
C LEU A 159 7.26 10.53 -9.88
N LEU A 160 8.35 10.70 -10.63
CA LEU A 160 8.39 10.40 -12.07
C LEU A 160 8.18 8.91 -12.35
N LEU A 161 8.71 8.00 -11.55
CA LEU A 161 8.38 6.57 -11.66
C LEU A 161 6.90 6.27 -11.42
N LEU A 162 6.24 7.00 -10.50
CA LEU A 162 4.81 6.82 -10.25
C LEU A 162 3.95 7.36 -11.39
N TYR A 163 4.27 8.56 -11.90
CA TYR A 163 3.49 9.25 -12.91
C TYR A 163 3.94 8.94 -14.34
N GLY A 164 5.25 8.78 -14.59
CA GLY A 164 5.80 8.54 -15.94
C GLY A 164 5.92 7.07 -16.33
N ALA A 165 6.04 6.17 -15.34
CA ALA A 165 6.12 4.72 -15.58
C ALA A 165 4.96 3.95 -14.92
N GLY A 166 4.05 4.63 -14.26
CA GLY A 166 2.87 4.04 -13.65
C GLY A 166 3.16 3.02 -12.54
N LEU A 167 4.29 3.09 -11.85
CA LEU A 167 4.64 2.15 -10.79
C LEU A 167 3.79 2.39 -9.54
N ARG A 168 3.55 1.31 -8.77
CA ARG A 168 3.10 1.46 -7.38
C ARG A 168 4.27 1.96 -6.54
N ILE A 169 4.00 2.76 -5.52
CA ILE A 169 5.06 3.25 -4.62
C ILE A 169 5.94 2.10 -4.07
N ALA A 170 5.33 0.98 -3.69
CA ALA A 170 6.06 -0.18 -3.21
C ALA A 170 6.95 -0.81 -4.30
N GLU A 171 6.52 -0.80 -5.56
CA GLU A 171 7.30 -1.27 -6.71
C GLU A 171 8.49 -0.35 -6.97
N ALA A 172 8.27 0.97 -7.01
CA ALA A 172 9.34 1.95 -7.17
C ALA A 172 10.39 1.85 -6.06
N LEU A 173 9.96 1.76 -4.80
CA LEU A 173 10.87 1.70 -3.65
C LEU A 173 11.51 0.31 -3.44
N SER A 174 11.03 -0.73 -4.11
CA SER A 174 11.67 -2.05 -4.12
C SER A 174 12.76 -2.22 -5.17
N LEU A 175 12.96 -1.23 -6.04
CA LEU A 175 14.06 -1.25 -6.99
C LEU A 175 15.40 -1.27 -6.23
N THR A 176 16.34 -2.07 -6.73
CA THR A 176 17.70 -2.14 -6.21
C THR A 176 18.68 -1.59 -7.23
N GLY A 177 19.95 -1.39 -6.85
CA GLY A 177 20.98 -0.98 -7.79
C GLY A 177 21.23 -1.98 -8.93
N ALA A 178 20.62 -3.17 -8.89
CA ALA A 178 20.66 -4.13 -9.98
C ALA A 178 20.00 -3.63 -11.28
N VAL A 179 19.15 -2.59 -11.22
CA VAL A 179 18.55 -1.96 -12.41
C VAL A 179 19.57 -1.12 -13.19
N LEU A 180 20.73 -0.84 -12.62
CA LEU A 180 21.80 -0.08 -13.29
C LEU A 180 22.76 -1.01 -14.04
N PRO A 181 23.24 -0.59 -15.24
CA PRO A 181 22.85 0.60 -15.98
C PRO A 181 21.41 0.53 -16.49
N LEU A 182 20.73 1.70 -16.56
CA LEU A 182 19.36 1.76 -17.07
C LEU A 182 19.32 1.52 -18.57
N GLY A 183 18.37 0.70 -19.01
CA GLY A 183 17.99 0.53 -20.41
C GLY A 183 16.62 1.14 -20.69
N ASP A 184 16.07 0.83 -21.87
CA ASP A 184 14.73 1.29 -22.29
C ASP A 184 13.58 0.68 -21.46
N THR A 185 13.86 -0.34 -20.67
CA THR A 185 12.90 -1.02 -19.80
C THR A 185 13.52 -1.33 -18.45
N ILE A 186 12.68 -1.38 -17.42
CA ILE A 186 13.04 -1.90 -16.10
C ILE A 186 12.14 -3.07 -15.72
N THR A 187 12.71 -4.06 -15.04
CA THR A 187 11.94 -5.17 -14.48
C THR A 187 11.45 -4.80 -13.07
N VAL A 188 10.14 -4.86 -12.86
CA VAL A 188 9.54 -4.60 -11.55
C VAL A 188 8.83 -5.84 -11.03
N THR A 189 8.94 -6.08 -9.72
CA THR A 189 8.26 -7.17 -9.03
C THR A 189 7.03 -6.63 -8.33
N GLY A 190 5.87 -7.10 -8.74
CA GLY A 190 4.59 -6.71 -8.19
C GLY A 190 4.05 -7.69 -7.13
N LYS A 191 2.76 -7.58 -6.85
CA LYS A 191 2.06 -8.43 -5.88
C LYS A 191 2.17 -9.92 -6.28
N ARG A 192 2.36 -10.81 -5.29
CA ARG A 192 2.55 -12.26 -5.47
C ARG A 192 3.82 -12.61 -6.26
N ASN A 193 4.85 -11.81 -6.15
CA ASN A 193 6.15 -12.01 -6.81
C ASN A 193 6.07 -12.09 -8.35
N LYS A 194 5.02 -11.51 -8.95
CA LYS A 194 4.93 -11.43 -10.41
C LYS A 194 5.82 -10.32 -10.92
N THR A 195 6.71 -10.66 -11.84
CA THR A 195 7.57 -9.70 -12.53
C THR A 195 6.92 -9.22 -13.83
N ARG A 196 7.21 -7.98 -14.22
CA ARG A 196 6.90 -7.43 -15.53
C ARG A 196 7.97 -6.45 -15.96
N GLN A 197 8.14 -6.30 -17.25
CA GLN A 197 8.92 -5.21 -17.82
C GLN A 197 8.05 -3.96 -17.94
N VAL A 198 8.64 -2.82 -17.61
CA VAL A 198 8.01 -1.50 -17.73
C VAL A 198 8.92 -0.64 -18.57
N PRO A 199 8.42 -0.05 -19.66
CA PRO A 199 9.17 0.92 -20.44
C PRO A 199 9.60 2.10 -19.59
N LEU A 200 10.80 2.57 -19.79
CA LEU A 200 11.40 3.67 -19.05
C LEU A 200 11.60 4.86 -20.01
N LEU A 201 10.82 5.90 -19.81
CA LEU A 201 10.96 7.13 -20.57
C LEU A 201 12.33 7.79 -20.28
N PRO A 202 12.99 8.42 -21.28
CA PRO A 202 14.28 9.08 -21.07
C PRO A 202 14.31 10.02 -19.88
N VAL A 203 13.27 10.85 -19.70
CA VAL A 203 13.15 11.77 -18.56
C VAL A 203 13.14 11.07 -17.20
N VAL A 204 12.57 9.87 -17.11
CA VAL A 204 12.55 9.09 -15.87
C VAL A 204 13.95 8.49 -15.62
N ALA A 205 14.61 8.02 -16.68
CA ALA A 205 15.98 7.54 -16.60
C ALA A 205 16.94 8.65 -16.18
N GLU A 206 16.85 9.82 -16.78
CA GLU A 206 17.63 11.02 -16.45
C GLU A 206 17.47 11.41 -14.98
N ALA A 207 16.23 11.43 -14.47
CA ALA A 207 15.97 11.76 -13.08
C ALA A 207 16.56 10.72 -12.10
N ILE A 208 16.50 9.43 -12.45
CA ILE A 208 17.14 8.39 -11.64
C ILE A 208 18.66 8.57 -11.65
N MET A 209 19.26 8.85 -12.81
CA MET A 209 20.71 9.07 -12.93
C MET A 209 21.16 10.34 -12.21
N ALA A 210 20.38 11.42 -12.25
CA ALA A 210 20.63 12.63 -11.47
C ALA A 210 20.64 12.33 -9.96
N TYR A 211 19.70 11.53 -9.49
CA TYR A 211 19.71 11.07 -8.10
C TYR A 211 20.94 10.22 -7.78
N VAL A 212 21.29 9.26 -8.64
CA VAL A 212 22.45 8.37 -8.46
C VAL A 212 23.75 9.16 -8.40
N ALA A 213 23.87 10.24 -9.19
CA ALA A 213 25.06 11.11 -9.18
C ALA A 213 25.19 11.96 -7.90
N LEU A 214 24.06 12.31 -7.27
CA LEU A 214 24.04 13.22 -6.12
C LEU A 214 23.97 12.49 -4.76
N THR A 215 23.53 11.24 -4.75
CA THR A 215 23.33 10.50 -3.49
C THR A 215 24.68 10.21 -2.81
N PRO A 216 24.79 10.42 -1.46
CA PRO A 216 26.00 10.04 -0.72
C PRO A 216 26.16 8.52 -0.58
N TRP A 217 25.19 7.74 -1.02
CA TRP A 217 25.16 6.29 -0.91
C TRP A 217 25.49 5.65 -2.26
N PRO A 218 26.67 5.05 -2.44
CA PRO A 218 27.04 4.45 -3.72
C PRO A 218 26.05 3.35 -4.11
N PRO A 219 25.75 3.23 -5.41
CA PRO A 219 24.86 2.19 -5.91
C PRO A 219 25.48 0.81 -5.64
N ASP A 220 24.67 -0.05 -5.03
CA ASP A 220 24.99 -1.45 -4.77
C ASP A 220 23.86 -2.30 -5.38
N ARG A 221 24.24 -3.33 -6.14
CA ARG A 221 23.30 -4.20 -6.86
C ARG A 221 22.24 -4.83 -5.94
N ALA A 222 22.64 -5.23 -4.73
CA ALA A 222 21.75 -5.89 -3.77
C ALA A 222 20.95 -4.90 -2.91
N ALA A 223 21.42 -3.66 -2.82
CA ALA A 223 20.83 -2.70 -1.92
C ALA A 223 19.73 -1.86 -2.58
N PRO A 224 18.78 -1.31 -1.80
CA PRO A 224 17.72 -0.44 -2.32
C PRO A 224 18.30 0.71 -3.15
N LEU A 225 17.73 0.97 -4.33
CA LEU A 225 18.12 2.11 -5.16
C LEU A 225 17.84 3.43 -4.45
N PHE A 226 16.63 3.60 -3.93
CA PHE A 226 16.23 4.83 -3.24
C PHE A 226 16.49 4.73 -1.74
N ARG A 227 17.31 5.64 -1.22
CA ARG A 227 17.79 5.65 0.15
C ARG A 227 17.10 6.66 1.02
N GLY A 228 16.88 6.31 2.28
CA GLY A 228 16.56 7.25 3.35
C GLY A 228 17.80 7.97 3.88
N MET A 229 17.61 8.98 4.73
CA MET A 229 18.67 9.80 5.30
C MET A 229 19.78 9.01 6.01
N ARG A 230 19.48 7.82 6.51
CA ARG A 230 20.43 6.93 7.21
C ARG A 230 20.99 5.81 6.31
N GLY A 231 20.81 5.91 5.00
CA GLY A 231 21.33 4.94 4.03
C GLY A 231 20.52 3.65 3.89
N GLY A 232 19.49 3.42 4.70
CA GLY A 232 18.55 2.33 4.53
C GLY A 232 17.55 2.57 3.41
N ALA A 233 16.63 1.63 3.18
CA ALA A 233 15.55 1.79 2.21
C ALA A 233 14.69 3.03 2.53
N LEU A 234 14.28 3.74 1.48
CA LEU A 234 13.36 4.87 1.62
C LEU A 234 11.99 4.40 2.12
N ASP A 235 11.53 4.97 3.24
CA ASP A 235 10.20 4.68 3.76
C ASP A 235 9.12 5.32 2.88
N PRO A 236 8.08 4.58 2.45
CA PRO A 236 6.97 5.13 1.69
C PRO A 236 6.22 6.28 2.40
N GLY A 237 6.30 6.36 3.73
CA GLY A 237 5.74 7.43 4.53
C GLY A 237 6.39 8.78 4.23
N ILE A 238 7.70 8.80 3.96
CA ILE A 238 8.45 10.01 3.61
C ILE A 238 7.90 10.59 2.30
N VAL A 239 7.76 9.76 1.26
CA VAL A 239 7.19 10.19 -0.04
C VAL A 239 5.75 10.70 0.13
N ARG A 240 4.92 10.01 0.93
CA ARG A 240 3.55 10.48 1.21
C ARG A 240 3.53 11.79 1.97
N SER A 241 4.47 12.01 2.90
CA SER A 241 4.58 13.25 3.66
C SER A 241 5.03 14.41 2.78
N ALA A 242 6.00 14.21 1.88
CA ALA A 242 6.43 15.21 0.92
C ALA A 242 5.27 15.65 0.01
N ILE A 243 4.53 14.71 -0.57
CA ILE A 243 3.32 15.03 -1.36
C ILE A 243 2.29 15.80 -0.51
N ARG A 244 2.08 15.40 0.76
CA ARG A 244 1.12 16.07 1.65
C ARG A 244 1.54 17.50 1.96
N ALA A 245 2.81 17.76 2.14
CA ALA A 245 3.34 19.10 2.39
C ALA A 245 3.19 20.03 1.17
N ALA A 246 3.44 19.51 -0.03
CA ALA A 246 3.37 20.31 -1.27
C ALA A 246 1.93 20.65 -1.71
N ARG A 247 0.91 19.84 -1.35
CA ARG A 247 -0.48 20.03 -1.79
C ARG A 247 -1.07 21.42 -1.53
N PRO A 248 -0.97 22.01 -0.33
CA PRO A 248 -1.62 23.29 -0.03
C PRO A 248 -1.13 24.43 -0.91
N ALA A 249 0.18 24.48 -1.20
CA ALA A 249 0.77 25.51 -2.06
C ALA A 249 0.26 25.45 -3.51
N LEU A 250 -0.20 24.27 -3.94
CA LEU A 250 -0.72 24.02 -5.28
C LEU A 250 -2.25 23.97 -5.35
N GLY A 251 -2.95 24.19 -4.24
CA GLY A 251 -4.41 24.05 -4.17
C GLY A 251 -4.91 22.63 -4.44
N LEU A 252 -4.07 21.61 -4.27
CA LEU A 252 -4.42 20.22 -4.59
C LEU A 252 -5.24 19.57 -3.48
N PRO A 253 -6.23 18.72 -3.85
CA PRO A 253 -7.06 18.02 -2.87
C PRO A 253 -6.28 16.94 -2.11
N GLU A 254 -6.81 16.52 -0.95
CA GLU A 254 -6.25 15.42 -0.16
C GLU A 254 -6.12 14.09 -0.92
N THR A 255 -6.89 13.95 -2.00
CA THR A 255 -6.85 12.78 -2.88
C THR A 255 -5.62 12.71 -3.78
N ALA A 256 -4.85 13.81 -3.93
CA ALA A 256 -3.58 13.82 -4.65
C ALA A 256 -2.53 13.04 -3.84
N THR A 257 -2.37 11.77 -4.13
CA THR A 257 -1.54 10.79 -3.43
C THR A 257 -0.65 10.04 -4.43
N PRO A 258 0.36 9.28 -3.98
CA PRO A 258 1.12 8.39 -4.87
C PRO A 258 0.22 7.49 -5.73
N HIS A 259 -0.89 7.01 -5.18
CA HIS A 259 -1.85 6.20 -5.94
C HIS A 259 -2.60 7.01 -6.99
N ALA A 260 -2.93 8.27 -6.68
CA ALA A 260 -3.56 9.17 -7.65
C ALA A 260 -2.63 9.48 -8.84
N LEU A 261 -1.33 9.71 -8.62
CA LEU A 261 -0.36 9.90 -9.69
C LEU A 261 -0.32 8.71 -10.65
N ARG A 262 -0.25 7.49 -10.12
CA ARG A 262 -0.31 6.28 -10.93
C ARG A 262 -1.67 6.13 -11.65
N HIS A 263 -2.77 6.49 -11.01
CA HIS A 263 -4.10 6.47 -11.64
C HIS A 263 -4.18 7.50 -12.77
N SER A 264 -3.62 8.69 -12.55
CA SER A 264 -3.54 9.75 -13.56
C SER A 264 -2.75 9.31 -14.79
N PHE A 265 -1.61 8.62 -14.60
CA PHE A 265 -0.86 8.00 -15.69
C PHE A 265 -1.77 7.12 -16.55
N ALA A 266 -2.50 6.18 -15.95
CA ALA A 266 -3.40 5.30 -16.68
C ALA A 266 -4.52 6.05 -17.41
N THR A 267 -5.12 7.05 -16.75
CA THR A 267 -6.22 7.85 -17.30
C THR A 267 -5.75 8.72 -18.46
N HIS A 268 -4.55 9.30 -18.33
CA HIS A 268 -3.99 10.15 -19.40
C HIS A 268 -3.57 9.33 -20.62
N LEU A 269 -3.03 8.13 -20.44
CA LEU A 269 -2.77 7.22 -21.56
C LEU A 269 -4.08 6.84 -22.28
N LEU A 270 -5.12 6.52 -21.53
CA LEU A 270 -6.43 6.17 -22.10
C LEU A 270 -7.03 7.36 -22.88
N ALA A 271 -6.96 8.56 -22.32
CA ALA A 271 -7.46 9.77 -22.97
C ALA A 271 -6.73 10.10 -24.29
N ARG A 272 -5.53 9.58 -24.48
CA ARG A 272 -4.71 9.71 -25.70
C ARG A 272 -4.86 8.53 -26.67
N GLY A 273 -5.83 7.67 -26.44
CA GLY A 273 -6.15 6.58 -27.37
C GLY A 273 -5.39 5.27 -27.13
N ALA A 274 -4.64 5.15 -26.04
CA ALA A 274 -4.08 3.86 -25.67
C ALA A 274 -5.22 2.89 -25.31
N ASP A 275 -5.16 1.65 -25.79
CA ASP A 275 -6.19 0.67 -25.51
C ASP A 275 -6.13 0.21 -24.03
N LEU A 276 -7.31 -0.06 -23.47
CA LEU A 276 -7.46 -0.40 -22.06
C LEU A 276 -6.69 -1.68 -21.68
N ARG A 277 -6.58 -2.63 -22.59
CA ARG A 277 -5.89 -3.89 -22.35
C ARG A 277 -4.39 -3.67 -22.21
N SER A 278 -3.79 -2.90 -23.09
CA SER A 278 -2.40 -2.50 -23.05
C SER A 278 -2.05 -1.75 -21.76
N ILE A 279 -2.93 -0.84 -21.31
CA ILE A 279 -2.79 -0.14 -20.03
C ILE A 279 -2.87 -1.12 -18.86
N GLN A 280 -3.79 -2.07 -18.88
CA GLN A 280 -3.91 -3.08 -17.82
C GLN A 280 -2.67 -3.97 -17.75
N GLU A 281 -2.11 -4.37 -18.88
CA GLU A 281 -0.88 -5.15 -18.97
C GLU A 281 0.31 -4.37 -18.40
N LEU A 282 0.47 -3.11 -18.79
CA LEU A 282 1.50 -2.20 -18.28
C LEU A 282 1.39 -2.01 -16.76
N LEU A 283 0.19 -1.91 -16.24
CA LEU A 283 -0.07 -1.76 -14.82
C LEU A 283 0.00 -3.07 -14.02
N GLY A 284 0.19 -4.22 -14.67
CA GLY A 284 0.41 -5.50 -14.01
C GLY A 284 -0.80 -6.41 -13.93
N HIS A 285 -1.62 -6.44 -14.98
CA HIS A 285 -2.63 -7.45 -15.25
C HIS A 285 -2.17 -8.33 -16.42
N ALA A 286 -1.27 -9.27 -16.19
CA ALA A 286 -0.74 -10.36 -17.03
C ALA A 286 -0.54 -10.11 -18.56
N SER A 287 0.73 -10.15 -18.96
CA SER A 287 1.43 -10.48 -20.22
C SER A 287 1.17 -9.73 -21.54
N LEU A 288 2.28 -9.32 -22.15
CA LEU A 288 2.70 -9.08 -23.55
C LEU A 288 2.66 -7.64 -24.12
N SER A 289 3.83 -7.27 -24.71
CA SER A 289 4.13 -6.21 -25.68
C SER A 289 3.64 -4.77 -25.40
N SER A 290 4.14 -4.16 -24.35
CA SER A 290 3.80 -2.77 -23.97
C SER A 290 4.64 -1.68 -24.64
N THR A 291 5.55 -2.04 -25.54
CA THR A 291 6.55 -1.11 -26.10
C THR A 291 5.97 -0.07 -27.09
N GLN A 292 4.79 -0.32 -27.65
CA GLN A 292 4.17 0.58 -28.64
C GLN A 292 3.26 1.68 -28.06
N ILE A 293 3.07 1.75 -26.74
CA ILE A 293 2.07 2.62 -26.10
C ILE A 293 2.61 4.03 -25.83
N TYR A 294 3.93 4.19 -25.80
CA TYR A 294 4.57 5.47 -25.53
C TYR A 294 4.77 6.27 -26.83
N THR A 295 3.88 7.18 -27.13
CA THR A 295 4.07 8.14 -28.23
C THR A 295 4.95 9.31 -27.78
N ALA A 296 5.65 9.92 -28.73
CA ALA A 296 6.54 11.06 -28.51
C ALA A 296 5.91 12.26 -27.75
N ILE A 297 4.57 12.33 -27.72
CA ILE A 297 3.80 13.41 -27.06
C ILE A 297 3.86 13.25 -25.52
N ASP A 298 3.89 12.03 -25.01
CA ASP A 298 3.99 11.79 -23.56
C ASP A 298 5.38 12.16 -23.01
N ALA A 299 6.41 11.92 -23.82
CA ALA A 299 7.78 12.28 -23.48
C ALA A 299 7.96 13.79 -23.37
N ALA A 300 7.36 14.60 -24.25
CA ALA A 300 7.52 16.06 -24.27
C ALA A 300 6.96 16.72 -23.00
N GLN A 301 5.77 16.32 -22.54
CA GLN A 301 5.19 16.88 -21.31
C GLN A 301 5.95 16.45 -20.04
N LEU A 302 6.47 15.24 -20.02
CA LEU A 302 7.30 14.78 -18.88
C LEU A 302 8.70 15.42 -18.92
N LEU A 303 9.23 15.73 -20.10
CA LEU A 303 10.46 16.51 -20.26
C LEU A 303 10.31 17.93 -19.72
N ASP A 304 9.17 18.58 -19.94
CA ASP A 304 8.88 19.90 -19.37
C ASP A 304 8.79 19.84 -17.83
N VAL A 305 8.20 18.76 -17.28
CA VAL A 305 8.19 18.50 -15.83
C VAL A 305 9.60 18.41 -15.27
N HIS A 306 10.45 17.64 -15.93
CA HIS A 306 11.84 17.43 -15.48
C HIS A 306 12.67 18.70 -15.58
N ARG A 307 12.58 19.42 -16.70
CA ARG A 307 13.30 20.70 -16.89
C ARG A 307 12.92 21.77 -15.88
N ASN A 308 11.64 21.80 -15.48
CA ASN A 308 11.15 22.77 -14.49
C ASN A 308 11.44 22.34 -13.04
N ALA A 309 11.71 21.05 -12.79
CA ALA A 309 12.03 20.50 -11.48
C ALA A 309 13.54 20.44 -11.20
N HIS A 310 14.41 20.71 -12.18
CA HIS A 310 15.85 20.80 -11.95
C HIS A 310 16.20 22.21 -11.47
N PRO A 311 16.86 22.37 -10.29
CA PRO A 311 17.47 23.63 -9.94
C PRO A 311 18.47 23.99 -11.05
N ARG A 312 18.35 25.19 -11.58
CA ARG A 312 19.25 25.72 -12.60
C ARG A 312 20.70 25.48 -12.19
N ALA A 313 21.44 24.79 -13.05
CA ALA A 313 22.90 24.79 -12.98
C ALA A 313 23.41 26.23 -13.12
#